data_5d8b4cdc0deeee4a6a05c2ee024a69d5
#
_entry.id   5d8b4cdc0deeee4a6a05c2ee024a69d5
#
_cell.length_a   1.000
_cell.length_b   1.000
_cell.length_c   1.000
_cell.angle_alpha   90.00
_cell.angle_beta   90.00
_cell.angle_gamma   90.00
#
_symmetry.space_group_name_H-M   'P 1'
#
loop_
_entity.id
_entity.type
_entity.pdbx_description
1 polymer ?
#
loop_
_entity_poly.entity_id
_entity_poly.type
_entity_poly.pdbx_seq_one_letter_code
_entity_poly.pdbx_strand_id
1 'polypeptide(L)'
;MNNAVASRRAFLKLAATVTAAEFLQPEFTAGALRANAANALPEATSPDYTLRIAAAPIEIAPNHIVSAITYNGQFPGPLLRFKEGRQVVVDVHNDTDTPEQLHWHGQFVPVDVDGAAEEGTPFIPAHGMRRLVFTPRPAGLRFYHTHNRGGADLHAGQYSGQVGPVYIEPTRDSGGYDREVFLVLKEFEPSLSRGGDMAMDFLAPATEDKTLKEAGESAMKESLAKGTPHGYEVGYRYFTINGRMLGHGEPVRVKTGERVLFHVLNGSATEIRSLALPSHTFKVIALDGNPVPVPVNVPVLWLGTAERISAIVEMKHPGVWVMGDLADDDRSHGMGIVIEYAGQPGKPQWIKPKPFHWNYARFGKTGNTSPAPDETIDILFFKRNAALEGFNEWTINDVAFSMEKPAPMFHVRQGRRYRLRMRNASDDIHPIHLHRHSFELIKLAGQATAGIMKDVVMVGGYQEVEVDFVADNPGLTLFHCHQQLHMDYGFMALFDYV
;
A
#
# COMPACT_ATOMS: atom_id res chain seq x y z
N MET A 1 -17.55 14.01 -49.62
CA MET A 1 -16.85 14.82 -48.61
C MET A 1 -15.83 13.88 -47.98
N ASN A 2 -14.56 14.08 -48.30
CA ASN A 2 -13.50 13.08 -48.14
C ASN A 2 -12.88 13.18 -46.76
N ASN A 3 -13.00 12.11 -45.99
CA ASN A 3 -12.20 11.88 -44.79
C ASN A 3 -10.86 11.26 -45.18
N ALA A 4 -9.78 12.01 -45.05
CA ALA A 4 -8.43 11.51 -45.24
C ALA A 4 -7.95 10.89 -43.92
N VAL A 5 -7.83 9.56 -43.93
CA VAL A 5 -7.16 8.79 -42.87
C VAL A 5 -5.65 8.89 -43.07
N ALA A 6 -4.95 9.56 -42.18
CA ALA A 6 -3.49 9.64 -42.21
C ALA A 6 -2.89 8.28 -41.86
N SER A 7 -2.09 7.72 -42.75
CA SER A 7 -1.48 6.40 -42.60
C SER A 7 -0.23 6.44 -41.70
N ARG A 8 -0.01 5.38 -40.93
CA ARG A 8 1.16 5.14 -40.06
C ARG A 8 2.56 5.30 -40.69
N ARG A 9 2.61 5.44 -42.03
CA ARG A 9 3.88 5.63 -42.78
C ARG A 9 4.38 7.08 -42.81
N ALA A 10 3.56 8.06 -42.44
CA ALA A 10 3.97 9.47 -42.43
C ALA A 10 4.74 9.89 -41.17
N PHE A 11 4.63 9.12 -40.07
CA PHE A 11 5.26 9.44 -38.78
C PHE A 11 6.75 9.03 -38.72
N LEU A 12 7.21 8.13 -39.58
CA LEU A 12 8.56 7.58 -39.54
C LEU A 12 9.60 8.30 -40.42
N LYS A 13 9.23 9.44 -41.05
CA LYS A 13 10.15 10.17 -41.93
C LYS A 13 10.67 11.51 -41.41
N LEU A 14 10.36 11.88 -40.15
CA LEU A 14 10.80 13.17 -39.56
C LEU A 14 11.92 13.04 -38.53
N ALA A 15 12.62 11.94 -38.46
CA ALA A 15 13.72 11.70 -37.50
C ALA A 15 15.05 11.40 -38.20
N ALA A 16 15.46 12.24 -39.15
CA ALA A 16 16.81 12.20 -39.68
C ALA A 16 17.16 13.54 -40.34
N THR A 17 17.63 14.50 -39.58
CA THR A 17 18.63 15.51 -39.96
C THR A 17 18.76 16.54 -38.84
N VAL A 18 19.71 16.34 -37.93
CA VAL A 18 20.33 17.45 -37.16
C VAL A 18 21.83 17.28 -37.29
N THR A 19 22.43 18.18 -38.00
CA THR A 19 23.86 18.34 -38.22
C THR A 19 24.56 18.83 -36.95
N ALA A 20 25.80 18.32 -36.74
CA ALA A 20 26.73 18.74 -35.72
C ALA A 20 26.99 20.24 -35.76
N ALA A 21 26.87 20.92 -34.64
CA ALA A 21 27.50 22.23 -34.38
C ALA A 21 28.40 22.06 -33.14
N GLU A 22 29.69 22.35 -33.39
CA GLU A 22 30.74 22.43 -32.40
C GLU A 22 30.44 23.55 -31.39
N PHE A 23 30.41 23.21 -30.08
CA PHE A 23 30.45 24.22 -29.03
C PHE A 23 31.73 24.07 -28.22
N LEU A 24 32.49 25.13 -28.23
CA LEU A 24 33.70 25.42 -27.41
C LEU A 24 33.39 25.25 -25.92
N GLN A 25 34.21 24.46 -25.24
CA GLN A 25 34.20 24.35 -23.79
C GLN A 25 34.94 25.54 -23.12
N PRO A 26 34.40 26.11 -22.04
CA PRO A 26 35.22 26.86 -21.08
C PRO A 26 35.79 25.89 -20.04
N GLU A 27 37.12 25.98 -19.85
CA GLU A 27 37.84 25.30 -18.77
C GLU A 27 37.35 25.80 -17.41
N PHE A 28 36.75 24.92 -16.62
CA PHE A 28 36.54 25.15 -15.20
C PHE A 28 37.60 24.39 -14.39
N THR A 29 38.39 25.12 -13.66
CA THR A 29 39.42 24.65 -12.72
C THR A 29 38.81 23.71 -11.67
N ALA A 30 39.44 22.55 -11.50
CA ALA A 30 39.07 21.52 -10.54
C ALA A 30 39.30 22.00 -9.09
N GLY A 31 38.19 22.38 -8.43
CA GLY A 31 38.09 22.39 -6.97
C GLY A 31 37.77 21.01 -6.49
N ALA A 32 38.72 20.33 -5.82
CA ALA A 32 38.51 18.99 -5.29
C ALA A 32 37.48 18.99 -4.16
N LEU A 33 36.21 18.72 -4.49
CA LEU A 33 35.21 18.22 -3.53
C LEU A 33 35.59 16.77 -3.24
N ARG A 34 36.06 16.52 -2.02
CA ARG A 34 36.20 15.15 -1.50
C ARG A 34 34.80 14.51 -1.48
N ALA A 35 34.52 13.69 -2.50
CA ALA A 35 33.43 12.73 -2.43
C ALA A 35 33.72 11.81 -1.24
N ASN A 36 32.84 11.80 -0.25
CA ASN A 36 32.78 10.72 0.73
C ASN A 36 32.67 9.43 -0.04
N ALA A 37 33.66 8.55 0.11
CA ALA A 37 33.61 7.20 -0.43
C ALA A 37 32.38 6.51 0.21
N ALA A 38 31.27 6.47 -0.52
CA ALA A 38 30.24 5.50 -0.28
C ALA A 38 30.92 4.14 -0.30
N ASN A 39 30.73 3.33 0.74
CA ASN A 39 31.25 1.97 0.85
C ASN A 39 30.81 1.17 -0.36
N ALA A 40 31.61 1.18 -1.42
CA ALA A 40 31.46 0.24 -2.53
C ALA A 40 31.75 -1.13 -1.95
N LEU A 41 30.74 -1.95 -1.75
CA LEU A 41 30.92 -3.36 -1.46
C LEU A 41 31.70 -3.99 -2.63
N PRO A 42 32.64 -4.95 -2.36
CA PRO A 42 33.32 -5.64 -3.42
C PRO A 42 32.28 -6.32 -4.35
N GLU A 43 32.46 -6.21 -5.66
CA GLU A 43 31.61 -6.80 -6.71
C GLU A 43 31.34 -8.31 -6.56
N ALA A 44 31.96 -8.97 -5.60
CA ALA A 44 32.01 -10.42 -5.42
C ALA A 44 31.06 -11.00 -4.35
N THR A 45 30.23 -10.18 -3.66
CA THR A 45 29.28 -10.76 -2.68
C THR A 45 28.03 -11.29 -3.40
N SER A 46 27.74 -12.59 -3.24
CA SER A 46 26.46 -13.15 -3.67
C SER A 46 25.30 -12.45 -2.96
N PRO A 47 24.17 -12.16 -3.64
CA PRO A 47 23.02 -11.57 -3.00
C PRO A 47 22.42 -12.53 -1.96
N ASP A 48 21.84 -11.96 -0.88
CA ASP A 48 21.03 -12.74 0.07
C ASP A 48 19.72 -13.21 -0.59
N TYR A 49 19.17 -12.39 -1.50
CA TYR A 49 17.95 -12.67 -2.24
C TYR A 49 18.06 -12.21 -3.69
N THR A 50 17.35 -12.93 -4.57
CA THR A 50 17.17 -12.54 -5.96
C THR A 50 15.69 -12.48 -6.27
N LEU A 51 15.21 -11.32 -6.73
CA LEU A 51 13.87 -11.11 -7.24
C LEU A 51 13.91 -10.91 -8.75
N ARG A 52 12.96 -11.52 -9.45
CA ARG A 52 12.82 -11.42 -10.89
C ARG A 52 11.41 -10.93 -11.22
N ILE A 53 11.30 -9.77 -11.86
CA ILE A 53 10.05 -9.18 -12.32
C ILE A 53 9.79 -9.70 -13.72
N ALA A 54 8.70 -10.44 -13.91
CA ALA A 54 8.31 -11.00 -15.20
C ALA A 54 6.80 -11.28 -15.24
N ALA A 55 6.25 -11.29 -16.45
CA ALA A 55 4.90 -11.80 -16.67
C ALA A 55 4.86 -13.31 -16.43
N ALA A 56 3.85 -13.77 -15.69
CA ALA A 56 3.65 -15.19 -15.42
C ALA A 56 2.16 -15.54 -15.34
N PRO A 57 1.78 -16.78 -15.70
CA PRO A 57 0.45 -17.31 -15.45
C PRO A 57 0.29 -17.67 -13.97
N ILE A 58 -0.77 -17.18 -13.35
CA ILE A 58 -1.16 -17.52 -11.97
C ILE A 58 -2.48 -18.29 -12.01
N GLU A 59 -2.43 -19.55 -11.66
CA GLU A 59 -3.65 -20.37 -11.50
C GLU A 59 -4.30 -20.04 -10.16
N ILE A 60 -5.39 -19.29 -10.16
CA ILE A 60 -6.13 -18.89 -8.95
C ILE A 60 -7.17 -19.93 -8.50
N ALA A 61 -7.68 -20.73 -9.45
CA ALA A 61 -8.54 -21.89 -9.27
C ALA A 61 -8.33 -22.85 -10.44
N PRO A 62 -8.77 -24.14 -10.37
CA PRO A 62 -8.65 -25.06 -11.49
C PRO A 62 -9.24 -24.51 -12.79
N ASN A 63 -8.43 -24.45 -13.83
CA ASN A 63 -8.74 -23.85 -15.14
C ASN A 63 -9.02 -22.33 -15.13
N HIS A 64 -8.73 -21.64 -14.03
CA HIS A 64 -8.75 -20.18 -13.97
C HIS A 64 -7.31 -19.67 -13.83
N ILE A 65 -6.74 -19.23 -14.95
CA ILE A 65 -5.38 -18.73 -15.03
C ILE A 65 -5.45 -17.25 -15.40
N VAL A 66 -4.89 -16.40 -14.54
CA VAL A 66 -4.69 -14.97 -14.80
C VAL A 66 -3.24 -14.72 -15.21
N SER A 67 -3.01 -13.86 -16.20
CA SER A 67 -1.67 -13.41 -16.56
C SER A 67 -1.38 -12.12 -15.81
N ALA A 68 -0.28 -12.08 -15.07
CA ALA A 68 0.11 -10.91 -14.31
C ALA A 68 1.63 -10.73 -14.32
N ILE A 69 2.11 -9.50 -14.18
CA ILE A 69 3.52 -9.25 -13.83
C ILE A 69 3.68 -9.63 -12.36
N THR A 70 4.73 -10.40 -12.05
CA THR A 70 4.92 -11.01 -10.74
C THR A 70 6.37 -10.93 -10.28
N TYR A 71 6.62 -11.27 -9.03
CA TYR A 71 7.96 -11.57 -8.53
C TYR A 71 8.22 -13.08 -8.53
N ASN A 72 9.28 -13.52 -9.21
CA ASN A 72 9.72 -14.92 -9.31
C ASN A 72 8.64 -15.86 -9.87
N GLY A 73 7.77 -15.37 -10.76
CA GLY A 73 6.76 -16.19 -11.45
C GLY A 73 5.63 -16.70 -10.56
N GLN A 74 5.40 -16.09 -9.41
CA GLN A 74 4.37 -16.50 -8.44
C GLN A 74 3.64 -15.32 -7.83
N PHE A 75 2.47 -15.56 -7.26
CA PHE A 75 1.75 -14.63 -6.38
C PHE A 75 1.30 -15.37 -5.10
N PRO A 76 1.50 -14.78 -3.91
CA PRO A 76 2.36 -13.61 -3.65
C PRO A 76 3.80 -13.84 -4.09
N GLY A 77 4.55 -12.77 -4.29
CA GLY A 77 6.00 -12.85 -4.40
C GLY A 77 6.60 -13.56 -3.17
N PRO A 78 7.86 -14.04 -3.23
CA PRO A 78 8.49 -14.76 -2.12
C PRO A 78 8.43 -14.01 -0.80
N LEU A 79 8.13 -14.71 0.31
CA LEU A 79 8.32 -14.16 1.65
C LEU A 79 9.81 -13.95 1.91
N LEU A 80 10.22 -12.69 2.05
CA LEU A 80 11.57 -12.34 2.43
C LEU A 80 11.66 -12.23 3.97
N ARG A 81 12.62 -12.95 4.58
CA ARG A 81 12.88 -12.86 6.01
C ARG A 81 14.18 -12.14 6.25
N PHE A 82 14.12 -10.96 6.82
CA PHE A 82 15.28 -10.15 7.17
C PHE A 82 15.49 -10.19 8.70
N LYS A 83 16.70 -9.86 9.13
CA LYS A 83 16.99 -9.59 10.54
C LYS A 83 17.14 -8.09 10.74
N GLU A 84 16.42 -7.56 11.73
CA GLU A 84 16.50 -6.13 12.05
C GLU A 84 17.93 -5.68 12.29
N GLY A 85 18.34 -4.59 11.65
CA GLY A 85 19.68 -3.99 11.81
C GLY A 85 20.82 -4.74 11.10
N ARG A 86 20.55 -5.88 10.42
CA ARG A 86 21.55 -6.61 9.62
C ARG A 86 21.44 -6.23 8.16
N GLN A 87 22.52 -5.73 7.57
CA GLN A 87 22.56 -5.39 6.15
C GLN A 87 22.16 -6.58 5.29
N VAL A 88 21.39 -6.31 4.25
CA VAL A 88 20.92 -7.27 3.25
C VAL A 88 21.26 -6.79 1.84
N VAL A 89 21.56 -7.74 0.96
CA VAL A 89 21.82 -7.53 -0.46
C VAL A 89 20.73 -8.23 -1.27
N VAL A 90 20.00 -7.46 -2.07
CA VAL A 90 18.92 -7.97 -2.93
C VAL A 90 19.22 -7.59 -4.38
N ASP A 91 19.32 -8.57 -5.26
CA ASP A 91 19.39 -8.37 -6.71
C ASP A 91 17.97 -8.42 -7.29
N VAL A 92 17.56 -7.36 -7.97
CA VAL A 92 16.26 -7.29 -8.64
C VAL A 92 16.46 -7.22 -10.14
N HIS A 93 16.06 -8.28 -10.84
CA HIS A 93 16.08 -8.38 -12.29
C HIS A 93 14.73 -8.00 -12.86
N ASN A 94 14.74 -7.22 -13.90
CA ASN A 94 13.55 -6.85 -14.65
C ASN A 94 13.60 -7.51 -16.03
N ASP A 95 12.74 -8.49 -16.27
CA ASP A 95 12.62 -9.18 -17.55
C ASP A 95 11.49 -8.64 -18.43
N THR A 96 10.85 -7.51 -18.01
CA THR A 96 9.80 -6.86 -18.77
C THR A 96 10.37 -5.86 -19.81
N ASP A 97 9.54 -5.45 -20.76
CA ASP A 97 9.90 -4.48 -21.80
C ASP A 97 9.84 -3.02 -21.32
N THR A 98 9.44 -2.77 -20.08
CA THR A 98 9.30 -1.45 -19.49
C THR A 98 10.19 -1.30 -18.25
N PRO A 99 10.67 -0.08 -17.93
CA PRO A 99 11.33 0.16 -16.65
C PRO A 99 10.41 -0.15 -15.48
N GLU A 100 10.94 -0.75 -14.42
CA GLU A 100 10.20 -1.19 -13.24
C GLU A 100 10.71 -0.55 -11.96
N GLN A 101 9.87 -0.59 -10.93
CA GLN A 101 10.22 -0.15 -9.58
C GLN A 101 9.88 -1.24 -8.57
N LEU A 102 10.62 -1.25 -7.47
CA LEU A 102 10.34 -2.10 -6.32
C LEU A 102 10.44 -1.26 -5.06
N HIS A 103 9.29 -0.89 -4.49
CA HIS A 103 9.20 -0.12 -3.27
C HIS A 103 9.23 -1.03 -2.03
N TRP A 104 10.05 -0.64 -1.04
CA TRP A 104 10.18 -1.31 0.26
C TRP A 104 9.23 -0.69 1.28
N HIS A 105 7.96 -1.04 1.19
CA HIS A 105 6.91 -0.42 1.98
C HIS A 105 7.08 -0.61 3.49
N GLY A 106 7.01 0.51 4.22
CA GLY A 106 7.08 0.55 5.68
C GLY A 106 8.47 0.36 6.27
N GLN A 107 9.54 0.49 5.45
CA GLN A 107 10.93 0.39 5.88
C GLN A 107 11.63 1.76 5.85
N PHE A 108 12.56 1.97 6.78
CA PHE A 108 13.38 3.18 6.83
C PHE A 108 14.64 2.97 6.00
N VAL A 109 14.51 3.11 4.69
CA VAL A 109 15.58 2.93 3.71
C VAL A 109 16.03 4.27 3.13
N PRO A 110 17.25 4.36 2.54
CA PRO A 110 17.67 5.54 1.77
C PRO A 110 16.81 5.72 0.50
N VAL A 111 16.72 6.97 0.00
CA VAL A 111 15.95 7.34 -1.20
C VAL A 111 16.32 6.52 -2.43
N ASP A 112 17.61 6.25 -2.63
CA ASP A 112 18.12 5.48 -3.77
C ASP A 112 17.74 3.99 -3.73
N VAL A 113 17.21 3.51 -2.61
CA VAL A 113 16.75 2.13 -2.40
C VAL A 113 15.23 2.05 -2.32
N ASP A 114 14.55 3.12 -1.94
CA ASP A 114 13.12 3.11 -1.58
C ASP A 114 12.20 2.55 -2.68
N GLY A 115 12.49 2.86 -3.94
CA GLY A 115 11.77 2.29 -5.09
C GLY A 115 10.62 3.15 -5.60
N ALA A 116 10.61 4.46 -5.32
CA ALA A 116 9.67 5.43 -5.85
C ALA A 116 10.36 6.47 -6.73
N ALA A 117 10.00 6.57 -8.01
CA ALA A 117 10.60 7.53 -8.94
C ALA A 117 10.26 8.97 -8.57
N GLU A 118 9.13 9.19 -7.95
CA GLU A 118 8.68 10.48 -7.42
C GLU A 118 9.69 11.08 -6.44
N GLU A 119 10.38 10.24 -5.68
CA GLU A 119 11.43 10.61 -4.73
C GLU A 119 12.81 10.69 -5.39
N GLY A 120 12.92 10.27 -6.64
CA GLY A 120 14.19 10.20 -7.37
C GLY A 120 14.91 8.86 -7.30
N THR A 121 14.27 7.80 -6.79
CA THR A 121 14.84 6.44 -6.90
C THR A 121 14.96 6.05 -8.37
N PRO A 122 16.16 5.61 -8.84
CA PRO A 122 16.31 5.16 -10.22
C PRO A 122 15.46 3.93 -10.52
N PHE A 123 14.91 3.87 -11.74
CA PHE A 123 14.23 2.69 -12.23
C PHE A 123 15.16 1.49 -12.37
N ILE A 124 14.59 0.29 -12.31
CA ILE A 124 15.21 -0.94 -12.77
C ILE A 124 14.99 -0.99 -14.28
N PRO A 125 16.04 -0.87 -15.12
CA PRO A 125 15.86 -0.78 -16.57
C PRO A 125 15.15 -2.01 -17.14
N ALA A 126 14.41 -1.84 -18.25
CA ALA A 126 13.89 -2.97 -19.02
C ALA A 126 15.05 -3.93 -19.37
N HIS A 127 14.83 -5.23 -19.18
CA HIS A 127 15.83 -6.30 -19.37
C HIS A 127 17.14 -6.05 -18.59
N GLY A 128 17.05 -5.30 -17.48
CA GLY A 128 18.18 -4.92 -16.65
C GLY A 128 18.10 -5.42 -15.22
N MET A 129 18.98 -4.91 -14.39
CA MET A 129 19.09 -5.31 -12.98
C MET A 129 19.54 -4.12 -12.11
N ARG A 130 19.06 -4.10 -10.87
CA ARG A 130 19.64 -3.28 -9.82
C ARG A 130 19.99 -4.12 -8.61
N ARG A 131 21.16 -3.84 -8.02
CA ARG A 131 21.55 -4.37 -6.71
C ARG A 131 21.17 -3.34 -5.64
N LEU A 132 20.36 -3.78 -4.68
CA LEU A 132 19.90 -2.98 -3.57
C LEU A 132 20.57 -3.47 -2.30
N VAL A 133 21.19 -2.53 -1.56
CA VAL A 133 21.93 -2.82 -0.32
C VAL A 133 21.42 -1.89 0.76
N PHE A 134 20.82 -2.46 1.81
CA PHE A 134 20.25 -1.65 2.89
C PHE A 134 20.22 -2.43 4.21
N THR A 135 19.91 -1.71 5.29
CA THR A 135 19.75 -2.28 6.62
C THR A 135 18.26 -2.24 6.99
N PRO A 136 17.57 -3.41 6.97
CA PRO A 136 16.14 -3.49 7.24
C PRO A 136 15.78 -3.00 8.64
N ARG A 137 14.80 -2.10 8.72
CA ARG A 137 14.17 -1.59 9.95
C ARG A 137 12.90 -0.83 9.62
N PRO A 138 11.93 -0.71 10.56
CA PRO A 138 11.84 -1.40 11.84
C PRO A 138 11.36 -2.85 11.68
N ALA A 139 11.48 -3.65 12.74
CA ALA A 139 10.98 -5.03 12.79
C ALA A 139 9.48 -5.15 12.54
N GLY A 140 9.02 -6.35 12.17
CA GLY A 140 7.61 -6.68 11.95
C GLY A 140 7.26 -6.96 10.49
N LEU A 141 5.95 -7.11 10.22
CA LEU A 141 5.46 -7.35 8.87
C LEU A 141 5.54 -6.08 8.01
N ARG A 142 6.35 -6.15 6.97
CA ARG A 142 6.50 -5.18 5.90
C ARG A 142 6.16 -5.86 4.58
N PHE A 143 6.30 -5.18 3.45
CA PHE A 143 6.13 -5.81 2.15
C PHE A 143 6.88 -5.05 1.07
N TYR A 144 6.97 -5.63 -0.12
CA TYR A 144 7.50 -4.99 -1.30
C TYR A 144 6.49 -5.07 -2.44
N HIS A 145 6.41 -4.02 -3.22
CA HIS A 145 5.48 -3.94 -4.36
C HIS A 145 6.01 -2.98 -5.42
N THR A 146 5.39 -2.99 -6.60
CA THR A 146 5.68 -2.00 -7.63
C THR A 146 5.15 -0.63 -7.23
N HIS A 147 5.88 0.42 -7.57
CA HIS A 147 5.42 1.80 -7.46
C HIS A 147 5.15 2.44 -8.84
N ASN A 148 5.10 1.62 -9.90
CA ASN A 148 4.74 2.10 -11.22
C ASN A 148 3.29 2.57 -11.26
N ARG A 149 3.06 3.65 -12.01
CA ARG A 149 1.70 4.12 -12.29
C ARG A 149 1.03 3.20 -13.30
N GLY A 150 -0.24 2.88 -13.04
CA GLY A 150 -1.10 2.15 -13.97
C GLY A 150 -1.89 3.10 -14.89
N GLY A 151 -2.37 4.22 -14.35
CA GLY A 151 -3.27 5.11 -15.05
C GLY A 151 -4.52 4.39 -15.55
N ALA A 152 -4.76 4.41 -16.84
CA ALA A 152 -5.86 3.68 -17.49
C ALA A 152 -5.49 2.22 -17.84
N ASP A 153 -4.22 1.81 -17.69
CA ASP A 153 -3.78 0.44 -17.91
C ASP A 153 -3.94 -0.40 -16.63
N LEU A 154 -5.03 -1.13 -16.55
CA LEU A 154 -5.36 -1.97 -15.42
C LEU A 154 -4.52 -3.29 -15.37
N HIS A 155 -3.52 -3.46 -16.21
CA HIS A 155 -2.55 -4.56 -16.13
C HIS A 155 -1.20 -4.12 -15.54
N ALA A 156 -1.00 -2.82 -15.34
CA ALA A 156 0.20 -2.21 -14.78
C ALA A 156 0.03 -1.80 -13.31
N GLY A 157 1.10 -1.33 -12.68
CA GLY A 157 1.08 -0.86 -11.31
C GLY A 157 0.59 -1.94 -10.33
N GLN A 158 -0.08 -1.54 -9.28
CA GLN A 158 -0.59 -2.46 -8.27
C GLN A 158 -1.78 -3.31 -8.73
N TYR A 159 -2.34 -3.07 -9.93
CA TYR A 159 -3.33 -3.99 -10.53
C TYR A 159 -2.71 -5.32 -10.94
N SER A 160 -1.39 -5.37 -11.08
CA SER A 160 -0.62 -6.59 -11.37
C SER A 160 -0.43 -7.48 -10.13
N GLY A 161 0.33 -8.56 -10.26
CA GLY A 161 0.71 -9.47 -9.17
C GLY A 161 1.99 -9.08 -8.42
N GLN A 162 2.46 -7.83 -8.54
CA GLN A 162 3.73 -7.39 -7.98
C GLN A 162 3.62 -6.98 -6.50
N VAL A 163 3.30 -7.94 -5.64
CA VAL A 163 3.23 -7.80 -4.18
C VAL A 163 3.87 -9.01 -3.52
N GLY A 164 4.76 -8.79 -2.55
CA GLY A 164 5.37 -9.84 -1.75
C GLY A 164 5.60 -9.44 -0.30
N PRO A 165 5.35 -10.33 0.68
CA PRO A 165 5.54 -10.02 2.08
C PRO A 165 7.02 -9.99 2.48
N VAL A 166 7.36 -9.10 3.42
CA VAL A 166 8.65 -9.05 4.11
C VAL A 166 8.38 -9.20 5.60
N TYR A 167 9.08 -10.09 6.25
CA TYR A 167 9.09 -10.16 7.71
C TYR A 167 10.48 -9.81 8.23
N ILE A 168 10.58 -8.67 8.90
CA ILE A 168 11.81 -8.25 9.57
C ILE A 168 11.75 -8.82 10.99
N GLU A 169 12.56 -9.83 11.24
CA GLU A 169 12.62 -10.52 12.52
C GLU A 169 13.12 -9.56 13.61
N PRO A 170 12.35 -9.38 14.70
CA PRO A 170 12.79 -8.55 15.81
C PRO A 170 13.97 -9.19 16.54
N THR A 171 14.82 -8.38 17.16
CA THR A 171 15.92 -8.86 17.99
C THR A 171 15.46 -9.69 19.18
N ARG A 172 14.21 -9.49 19.61
CA ARG A 172 13.53 -10.28 20.66
C ARG A 172 12.10 -10.52 20.25
N ASP A 173 11.76 -11.78 19.97
CA ASP A 173 10.38 -12.18 19.80
C ASP A 173 9.69 -12.26 21.17
N SER A 174 8.54 -11.62 21.33
CA SER A 174 7.72 -11.70 22.54
C SER A 174 7.07 -13.06 22.73
N GLY A 175 7.06 -13.91 21.69
CA GLY A 175 6.41 -15.22 21.70
C GLY A 175 4.90 -15.13 21.94
N GLY A 176 4.34 -16.17 22.52
CA GLY A 176 2.92 -16.20 22.86
C GLY A 176 2.05 -16.83 21.78
N TYR A 177 2.67 -17.44 20.77
CA TYR A 177 2.06 -18.22 19.69
C TYR A 177 2.86 -19.50 19.44
N ASP A 178 2.25 -20.45 18.77
CA ASP A 178 2.85 -21.74 18.47
C ASP A 178 3.32 -21.81 17.01
N ARG A 179 2.75 -20.95 16.12
CA ARG A 179 3.04 -20.93 14.68
C ARG A 179 2.63 -19.61 14.03
N GLU A 180 3.31 -19.25 12.95
CA GLU A 180 3.01 -18.10 12.08
C GLU A 180 2.34 -18.54 10.78
N VAL A 181 1.42 -17.73 10.29
CA VAL A 181 0.78 -17.87 8.97
C VAL A 181 0.72 -16.52 8.30
N PHE A 182 1.21 -16.41 7.07
CA PHE A 182 1.19 -15.18 6.27
C PHE A 182 0.05 -15.24 5.26
N LEU A 183 -0.79 -14.22 5.24
CA LEU A 183 -1.92 -14.07 4.35
C LEU A 183 -1.79 -12.77 3.56
N VAL A 184 -1.82 -12.85 2.24
CA VAL A 184 -1.85 -11.70 1.33
C VAL A 184 -3.19 -11.72 0.59
N LEU A 185 -3.98 -10.68 0.82
CA LEU A 185 -5.28 -10.48 0.16
C LEU A 185 -5.05 -9.75 -1.17
N LYS A 186 -5.66 -10.22 -2.26
CA LYS A 186 -5.49 -9.61 -3.59
C LYS A 186 -6.65 -9.96 -4.50
N GLU A 187 -7.01 -9.01 -5.32
CA GLU A 187 -7.96 -9.15 -6.42
C GLU A 187 -7.28 -9.27 -7.78
N PHE A 188 -8.01 -9.82 -8.75
CA PHE A 188 -7.56 -9.99 -10.14
C PHE A 188 -8.69 -9.70 -11.14
N GLU A 189 -8.32 -9.53 -12.41
CA GLU A 189 -9.16 -9.14 -13.53
C GLU A 189 -9.93 -7.84 -13.24
N PRO A 190 -9.20 -6.72 -13.12
CA PRO A 190 -9.79 -5.40 -12.93
C PRO A 190 -10.55 -4.94 -14.17
N SER A 191 -11.58 -4.12 -13.94
CA SER A 191 -12.35 -3.46 -14.99
C SER A 191 -12.81 -2.08 -14.54
N LEU A 192 -12.87 -1.11 -15.46
CA LEU A 192 -13.42 0.21 -15.14
C LEU A 192 -14.93 0.12 -14.98
N SER A 193 -15.45 0.73 -13.94
CA SER A 193 -16.85 0.83 -13.59
C SER A 193 -17.21 2.30 -13.30
N ARG A 194 -18.48 2.65 -13.38
CA ARG A 194 -19.02 3.94 -12.93
C ARG A 194 -19.97 3.78 -11.73
N GLY A 195 -19.95 2.64 -11.12
CA GLY A 195 -20.75 2.33 -9.94
C GLY A 195 -19.93 1.55 -8.95
N GLY A 196 -19.92 1.96 -7.73
CA GLY A 196 -19.25 1.30 -6.63
C GLY A 196 -19.16 2.24 -5.44
N ASP A 197 -20.12 2.12 -4.52
CA ASP A 197 -19.98 2.76 -3.22
C ASP A 197 -19.23 1.82 -2.28
N MET A 198 -18.10 2.25 -1.74
CA MET A 198 -17.49 1.54 -0.63
C MET A 198 -18.40 1.60 0.59
N ALA A 199 -18.58 0.48 1.30
CA ALA A 199 -19.24 0.49 2.59
C ALA A 199 -18.43 1.35 3.57
N MET A 200 -18.93 2.54 3.90
CA MET A 200 -18.20 3.57 4.64
C MET A 200 -18.42 3.49 6.17
N ASP A 201 -19.40 2.75 6.60
CA ASP A 201 -19.89 2.75 7.99
C ASP A 201 -19.13 1.81 8.94
N PHE A 202 -18.09 1.13 8.48
CA PHE A 202 -17.29 0.22 9.32
C PHE A 202 -16.23 0.95 10.16
N LEU A 203 -15.83 2.17 9.77
CA LEU A 203 -14.76 2.93 10.44
C LEU A 203 -15.32 3.80 11.57
N ALA A 204 -14.80 3.63 12.78
CA ALA A 204 -15.18 4.40 13.96
C ALA A 204 -13.99 5.23 14.48
N PRO A 205 -14.26 6.37 15.10
CA PRO A 205 -15.58 7.01 15.29
C PRO A 205 -16.15 7.54 13.97
N ALA A 206 -17.44 7.34 13.75
CA ALA A 206 -18.14 7.78 12.53
C ALA A 206 -18.60 9.25 12.63
N THR A 207 -17.76 10.14 13.17
CA THR A 207 -18.08 11.55 13.32
C THR A 207 -17.62 12.32 12.10
N GLU A 208 -18.56 12.79 11.28
CA GLU A 208 -18.27 13.64 10.14
C GLU A 208 -18.10 15.11 10.57
N ASP A 209 -17.14 15.80 9.96
CA ASP A 209 -17.03 17.26 10.07
C ASP A 209 -18.01 17.92 9.10
N LYS A 210 -18.91 18.72 9.63
CA LYS A 210 -19.96 19.39 8.83
C LYS A 210 -19.40 20.32 7.77
N THR A 211 -18.32 21.02 8.07
CA THR A 211 -17.68 21.95 7.12
C THR A 211 -17.04 21.21 5.95
N LEU A 212 -16.35 20.10 6.24
CA LEU A 212 -15.79 19.24 5.21
C LEU A 212 -16.87 18.62 4.32
N LYS A 213 -17.96 18.16 4.94
CA LYS A 213 -19.11 17.59 4.23
C LYS A 213 -19.79 18.62 3.35
N GLU A 214 -20.07 19.82 3.85
CA GLU A 214 -20.67 20.91 3.08
C GLU A 214 -19.81 21.28 1.87
N ALA A 215 -18.48 21.34 2.03
CA ALA A 215 -17.54 21.62 0.94
C ALA A 215 -17.56 20.52 -0.13
N GLY A 216 -17.45 19.25 0.27
CA GLY A 216 -17.44 18.11 -0.65
C GLY A 216 -18.78 17.93 -1.37
N GLU A 217 -19.91 18.01 -0.66
CA GLU A 217 -21.25 17.92 -1.27
C GLU A 217 -21.54 19.10 -2.22
N SER A 218 -21.01 20.28 -1.93
CA SER A 218 -21.15 21.45 -2.82
C SER A 218 -20.40 21.21 -4.15
N ALA A 219 -19.19 20.69 -4.07
CA ALA A 219 -18.41 20.32 -5.25
C ALA A 219 -19.08 19.20 -6.07
N MET A 220 -19.65 18.21 -5.40
CA MET A 220 -20.42 17.14 -6.06
C MET A 220 -21.62 17.71 -6.82
N LYS A 221 -22.42 18.59 -6.18
CA LYS A 221 -23.57 19.24 -6.81
C LYS A 221 -23.15 20.07 -8.04
N GLU A 222 -22.02 20.76 -7.95
CA GLU A 222 -21.49 21.54 -9.07
C GLU A 222 -21.07 20.64 -10.24
N SER A 223 -20.42 19.50 -9.95
CA SER A 223 -20.05 18.50 -10.95
C SER A 223 -21.28 17.92 -11.65
N LEU A 224 -22.30 17.53 -10.89
CA LEU A 224 -23.57 17.03 -11.44
C LEU A 224 -24.24 18.05 -12.34
N ALA A 225 -24.25 19.33 -11.95
CA ALA A 225 -24.82 20.43 -12.75
C ALA A 225 -24.06 20.63 -14.07
N LYS A 226 -22.75 20.30 -14.12
CA LYS A 226 -21.92 20.33 -15.33
C LYS A 226 -22.03 19.05 -16.15
N GLY A 227 -22.82 18.06 -15.73
CA GLY A 227 -22.95 16.77 -16.40
C GLY A 227 -21.74 15.84 -16.22
N THR A 228 -20.93 16.09 -15.20
CA THR A 228 -19.79 15.24 -14.80
C THR A 228 -20.11 14.54 -13.47
N PRO A 229 -20.87 13.42 -13.52
CA PRO A 229 -21.15 12.61 -12.33
C PRO A 229 -19.86 11.95 -11.82
N HIS A 230 -19.98 10.94 -10.97
CA HIS A 230 -18.82 10.16 -10.50
C HIS A 230 -17.90 9.73 -11.63
N GLY A 231 -16.60 9.77 -11.37
CA GLY A 231 -15.58 9.26 -12.29
C GLY A 231 -15.55 7.73 -12.33
N TYR A 232 -14.63 7.20 -13.13
CA TYR A 232 -14.40 5.77 -13.16
C TYR A 232 -13.86 5.28 -11.80
N GLU A 233 -14.34 4.09 -11.41
CA GLU A 233 -13.85 3.28 -10.32
C GLU A 233 -13.35 1.93 -10.87
N VAL A 234 -12.61 1.16 -10.07
CA VAL A 234 -12.11 -0.16 -10.49
C VAL A 234 -12.85 -1.25 -9.73
N GLY A 235 -13.56 -2.09 -10.47
CA GLY A 235 -14.14 -3.31 -9.94
C GLY A 235 -13.30 -4.53 -10.35
N TYR A 236 -13.48 -5.65 -9.65
CA TYR A 236 -12.69 -6.87 -9.86
C TYR A 236 -13.59 -8.09 -9.97
N ARG A 237 -13.12 -9.07 -10.71
CA ARG A 237 -13.88 -10.29 -10.94
C ARG A 237 -13.54 -11.42 -9.97
N TYR A 238 -12.28 -11.52 -9.55
CA TYR A 238 -11.79 -12.60 -8.69
C TYR A 238 -10.99 -12.05 -7.53
N PHE A 239 -11.14 -12.75 -6.40
CA PHE A 239 -10.48 -12.41 -5.15
C PHE A 239 -9.72 -13.61 -4.62
N THR A 240 -8.57 -13.37 -4.00
CA THR A 240 -7.71 -14.46 -3.54
C THR A 240 -7.08 -14.16 -2.19
N ILE A 241 -6.80 -15.22 -1.46
CA ILE A 241 -5.84 -15.21 -0.35
C ILE A 241 -4.64 -16.07 -0.77
N ASN A 242 -3.45 -15.49 -0.77
CA ASN A 242 -2.22 -16.14 -1.22
C ASN A 242 -2.31 -16.68 -2.66
N GLY A 243 -2.99 -15.95 -3.55
CA GLY A 243 -3.11 -16.31 -4.97
C GLY A 243 -4.06 -17.46 -5.25
N ARG A 244 -4.90 -17.84 -4.30
CA ARG A 244 -5.91 -18.88 -4.47
C ARG A 244 -7.29 -18.39 -4.07
N MET A 245 -8.27 -18.70 -4.87
CA MET A 245 -9.69 -18.49 -4.54
C MET A 245 -10.12 -19.43 -3.41
N LEU A 246 -11.12 -19.02 -2.64
CA LEU A 246 -11.69 -19.84 -1.56
C LEU A 246 -12.06 -21.27 -2.04
N GLY A 247 -11.57 -22.27 -1.33
CA GLY A 247 -11.80 -23.68 -1.63
C GLY A 247 -10.86 -24.29 -2.67
N HIS A 248 -9.93 -23.49 -3.25
CA HIS A 248 -8.97 -23.95 -4.26
C HIS A 248 -7.51 -23.90 -3.81
N GLY A 249 -7.23 -23.34 -2.62
CA GLY A 249 -5.94 -23.38 -1.97
C GLY A 249 -5.85 -24.45 -0.89
N GLU A 250 -4.61 -24.70 -0.42
CA GLU A 250 -4.41 -25.57 0.75
C GLU A 250 -5.05 -24.94 1.99
N PRO A 251 -5.81 -25.70 2.78
CA PRO A 251 -6.36 -25.20 4.02
C PRO A 251 -5.26 -24.94 5.06
N VAL A 252 -5.49 -23.98 5.92
CA VAL A 252 -4.67 -23.79 7.11
C VAL A 252 -5.09 -24.84 8.14
N ARG A 253 -4.32 -25.90 8.27
CA ARG A 253 -4.58 -26.98 9.24
C ARG A 253 -4.13 -26.57 10.63
N VAL A 254 -5.02 -26.71 11.61
CA VAL A 254 -4.79 -26.27 13.00
C VAL A 254 -5.14 -27.38 14.00
N LYS A 255 -4.62 -27.27 15.23
CA LYS A 255 -4.99 -28.15 16.35
C LYS A 255 -5.82 -27.36 17.36
N THR A 256 -6.72 -28.05 18.05
CA THR A 256 -7.45 -27.46 19.17
C THR A 256 -6.47 -26.97 20.25
N GLY A 257 -6.63 -25.71 20.66
CA GLY A 257 -5.76 -25.04 21.64
C GLY A 257 -4.50 -24.40 21.06
N GLU A 258 -4.21 -24.62 19.76
CA GLU A 258 -3.08 -23.98 19.08
C GLU A 258 -3.30 -22.44 18.99
N ARG A 259 -2.26 -21.69 19.24
CA ARG A 259 -2.23 -20.24 19.09
C ARG A 259 -1.52 -19.91 17.78
N VAL A 260 -2.28 -19.49 16.79
CA VAL A 260 -1.75 -19.16 15.47
C VAL A 260 -1.61 -17.65 15.34
N LEU A 261 -0.41 -17.17 15.04
CA LEU A 261 -0.15 -15.78 14.69
C LEU A 261 -0.39 -15.62 13.18
N PHE A 262 -1.46 -14.92 12.83
CA PHE A 262 -1.73 -14.54 11.45
C PHE A 262 -1.11 -13.17 11.18
N HIS A 263 -0.30 -13.11 10.14
CA HIS A 263 0.22 -11.89 9.53
C HIS A 263 -0.60 -11.61 8.27
N VAL A 264 -1.47 -10.63 8.30
CA VAL A 264 -2.38 -10.29 7.22
C VAL A 264 -1.92 -9.01 6.55
N LEU A 265 -1.70 -9.07 5.24
CA LEU A 265 -1.40 -7.94 4.37
C LEU A 265 -2.56 -7.71 3.41
N ASN A 266 -3.12 -6.52 3.37
CA ASN A 266 -3.98 -6.10 2.27
C ASN A 266 -3.11 -5.62 1.10
N GLY A 267 -2.89 -6.49 0.12
CA GLY A 267 -2.15 -6.20 -1.12
C GLY A 267 -3.05 -5.76 -2.28
N SER A 268 -4.28 -5.37 -1.99
CA SER A 268 -5.23 -4.85 -2.98
C SER A 268 -4.74 -3.53 -3.61
N ALA A 269 -5.08 -3.31 -4.87
CA ALA A 269 -4.75 -2.06 -5.55
C ALA A 269 -5.67 -0.91 -5.11
N THR A 270 -6.96 -1.17 -4.89
CA THR A 270 -7.95 -0.13 -4.55
C THR A 270 -8.89 -0.51 -3.42
N GLU A 271 -8.97 -1.79 -3.02
CA GLU A 271 -10.04 -2.29 -2.17
C GLU A 271 -9.65 -2.32 -0.68
N ILE A 272 -10.56 -1.82 0.16
CA ILE A 272 -10.50 -2.02 1.60
C ILE A 272 -11.09 -3.40 1.90
N ARG A 273 -10.40 -4.20 2.72
CA ARG A 273 -10.76 -5.59 2.99
C ARG A 273 -11.14 -5.84 4.44
N SER A 274 -12.11 -6.70 4.61
CA SER A 274 -12.43 -7.28 5.91
C SER A 274 -11.97 -8.73 5.98
N LEU A 275 -11.71 -9.23 7.20
CA LEU A 275 -11.41 -10.64 7.41
C LEU A 275 -12.00 -11.10 8.75
N ALA A 276 -12.83 -12.13 8.71
CA ALA A 276 -13.44 -12.73 9.89
C ALA A 276 -13.27 -14.25 9.89
N LEU A 277 -13.11 -14.82 11.08
CA LEU A 277 -13.13 -16.27 11.30
C LEU A 277 -14.29 -16.60 12.25
N PRO A 278 -15.34 -17.30 11.80
CA PRO A 278 -16.52 -17.61 12.63
C PRO A 278 -16.15 -18.24 13.97
N SER A 279 -16.84 -17.84 15.01
CA SER A 279 -16.65 -18.32 16.39
C SER A 279 -15.29 -18.02 17.02
N HIS A 280 -14.38 -17.34 16.33
CA HIS A 280 -13.06 -16.95 16.84
C HIS A 280 -12.92 -15.43 16.95
N THR A 281 -11.88 -14.99 17.65
CA THR A 281 -11.48 -13.58 17.72
C THR A 281 -9.99 -13.44 17.42
N PHE A 282 -9.63 -12.30 16.87
CA PHE A 282 -8.27 -11.91 16.56
C PHE A 282 -7.73 -11.04 17.70
N LYS A 283 -6.76 -11.53 18.46
CA LYS A 283 -6.00 -10.69 19.37
C LYS A 283 -4.96 -9.91 18.58
N VAL A 284 -5.30 -8.68 18.18
CA VAL A 284 -4.39 -7.81 17.44
C VAL A 284 -3.21 -7.43 18.33
N ILE A 285 -2.00 -7.71 17.86
CA ILE A 285 -0.75 -7.43 18.58
C ILE A 285 0.14 -6.41 17.86
N ALA A 286 -0.05 -6.23 16.54
CA ALA A 286 0.68 -5.23 15.76
C ALA A 286 -0.19 -4.68 14.62
N LEU A 287 0.01 -3.40 14.32
CA LEU A 287 -0.52 -2.69 13.14
C LEU A 287 0.66 -2.18 12.32
N ASP A 288 0.61 -2.39 11.01
CA ASP A 288 1.68 -2.07 10.06
C ASP A 288 3.06 -2.56 10.53
N GLY A 289 3.07 -3.76 11.13
CA GLY A 289 4.26 -4.39 11.68
C GLY A 289 4.75 -3.79 13.00
N ASN A 290 4.15 -2.69 13.50
CA ASN A 290 4.54 -2.06 14.77
C ASN A 290 3.68 -2.62 15.91
N PRO A 291 4.26 -3.03 17.04
CA PRO A 291 3.50 -3.52 18.18
C PRO A 291 2.51 -2.48 18.72
N VAL A 292 1.27 -2.90 18.99
CA VAL A 292 0.28 -2.00 19.58
C VAL A 292 0.50 -1.84 21.09
N PRO A 293 0.28 -0.65 21.66
CA PRO A 293 0.35 -0.43 23.12
C PRO A 293 -0.59 -1.32 23.91
N VAL A 294 -1.81 -1.55 23.39
CA VAL A 294 -2.85 -2.35 24.04
C VAL A 294 -3.36 -3.41 23.06
N PRO A 295 -2.93 -4.69 23.20
CA PRO A 295 -3.50 -5.78 22.42
C PRO A 295 -4.99 -5.98 22.74
N VAL A 296 -5.85 -6.01 21.70
CA VAL A 296 -7.31 -6.11 21.84
C VAL A 296 -7.84 -7.26 20.99
N ASN A 297 -8.83 -8.00 21.54
CA ASN A 297 -9.58 -8.99 20.77
C ASN A 297 -10.68 -8.32 19.94
N VAL A 298 -10.70 -8.61 18.65
CA VAL A 298 -11.71 -8.12 17.70
C VAL A 298 -12.31 -9.29 16.92
N PRO A 299 -13.61 -9.24 16.55
CA PRO A 299 -14.22 -10.31 15.76
C PRO A 299 -13.91 -10.22 14.27
N VAL A 300 -13.51 -9.03 13.80
CA VAL A 300 -13.26 -8.73 12.39
C VAL A 300 -12.02 -7.85 12.31
N LEU A 301 -11.13 -8.15 11.37
CA LEU A 301 -10.07 -7.25 10.94
C LEU A 301 -10.58 -6.41 9.77
N TRP A 302 -10.25 -5.11 9.76
CA TRP A 302 -10.45 -4.23 8.62
C TRP A 302 -9.11 -3.64 8.22
N LEU A 303 -8.79 -3.69 6.93
CA LEU A 303 -7.51 -3.26 6.38
C LEU A 303 -7.74 -2.37 5.16
N GLY A 304 -7.29 -1.13 5.21
CA GLY A 304 -7.09 -0.32 4.01
C GLY A 304 -6.01 -0.92 3.11
N THR A 305 -5.91 -0.44 1.87
CA THR A 305 -4.81 -0.86 0.98
C THR A 305 -3.47 -0.63 1.66
N ALA A 306 -2.56 -1.58 1.57
CA ALA A 306 -1.24 -1.61 2.21
C ALA A 306 -1.22 -1.75 3.75
N GLU A 307 -2.34 -1.73 4.43
CA GLU A 307 -2.32 -2.01 5.87
C GLU A 307 -1.96 -3.46 6.17
N ARG A 308 -1.26 -3.65 7.27
CA ARG A 308 -0.86 -4.96 7.77
C ARG A 308 -1.33 -5.10 9.22
N ILE A 309 -1.90 -6.26 9.52
CA ILE A 309 -2.31 -6.60 10.89
C ILE A 309 -1.66 -7.93 11.28
N SER A 310 -1.02 -7.95 12.45
CA SER A 310 -0.58 -9.20 13.07
C SER A 310 -1.47 -9.51 14.25
N ALA A 311 -2.13 -10.69 14.23
CA ALA A 311 -3.09 -11.07 15.25
C ALA A 311 -2.97 -12.54 15.64
N ILE A 312 -3.03 -12.82 16.95
CA ILE A 312 -3.07 -14.19 17.46
C ILE A 312 -4.53 -14.66 17.55
N VAL A 313 -4.78 -15.83 16.97
CA VAL A 313 -6.05 -16.54 17.13
C VAL A 313 -5.81 -17.82 17.93
N GLU A 314 -6.53 -17.97 19.02
CA GLU A 314 -6.55 -19.21 19.78
C GLU A 314 -7.60 -20.15 19.21
N MET A 315 -7.19 -21.32 18.73
CA MET A 315 -8.03 -22.29 18.02
C MET A 315 -8.85 -23.10 19.02
N LYS A 316 -10.01 -22.55 19.46
CA LYS A 316 -10.86 -23.14 20.52
C LYS A 316 -12.14 -23.80 20.01
N HIS A 317 -12.51 -23.62 18.75
CA HIS A 317 -13.78 -24.08 18.22
C HIS A 317 -13.53 -25.07 17.07
N PRO A 318 -13.37 -26.38 17.38
CA PRO A 318 -13.10 -27.42 16.39
C PRO A 318 -14.17 -27.46 15.28
N GLY A 319 -13.73 -27.66 14.04
CA GLY A 319 -14.58 -27.68 12.87
C GLY A 319 -13.80 -27.41 11.59
N VAL A 320 -14.51 -27.18 10.50
CA VAL A 320 -13.96 -26.70 9.24
C VAL A 320 -14.62 -25.34 8.95
N TRP A 321 -13.84 -24.28 8.92
CA TRP A 321 -14.33 -22.92 8.86
C TRP A 321 -13.83 -22.18 7.63
N VAL A 322 -14.62 -21.24 7.13
CA VAL A 322 -14.14 -20.22 6.19
C VAL A 322 -13.64 -19.03 6.99
N MET A 323 -12.38 -18.65 6.84
CA MET A 323 -11.87 -17.31 7.17
C MET A 323 -11.99 -16.47 5.90
N GLY A 324 -12.79 -15.39 5.92
CA GLY A 324 -13.06 -14.65 4.69
C GLY A 324 -13.64 -13.26 4.91
N ASP A 325 -13.89 -12.59 3.80
CA ASP A 325 -14.47 -11.24 3.76
C ASP A 325 -15.93 -11.24 4.25
N LEU A 326 -16.38 -10.11 4.83
CA LEU A 326 -17.76 -9.90 5.25
C LEU A 326 -18.72 -9.70 4.08
N ALA A 327 -18.22 -9.15 2.95
CA ALA A 327 -18.97 -9.03 1.72
C ALA A 327 -19.23 -10.43 1.16
N ASP A 328 -20.51 -10.79 1.03
CA ASP A 328 -20.92 -12.11 0.54
C ASP A 328 -20.50 -12.30 -0.91
N ASP A 329 -20.53 -11.25 -1.71
CA ASP A 329 -20.13 -11.27 -3.11
C ASP A 329 -18.64 -11.54 -3.26
N ASP A 330 -17.77 -10.78 -2.60
CA ASP A 330 -16.31 -10.94 -2.65
C ASP A 330 -15.90 -12.33 -2.16
N ARG A 331 -16.54 -12.82 -1.09
CA ARG A 331 -16.28 -14.16 -0.56
C ARG A 331 -16.72 -15.24 -1.54
N SER A 332 -17.85 -15.06 -2.23
CA SER A 332 -18.34 -16.01 -3.24
C SER A 332 -17.45 -16.03 -4.49
N HIS A 333 -16.78 -14.91 -4.78
CA HIS A 333 -15.80 -14.79 -5.86
C HIS A 333 -14.34 -15.03 -5.42
N GLY A 334 -14.15 -15.59 -4.19
CA GLY A 334 -12.88 -16.16 -3.80
C GLY A 334 -12.19 -15.56 -2.58
N MET A 335 -12.66 -14.44 -1.98
CA MET A 335 -11.98 -13.81 -0.84
C MET A 335 -12.17 -14.61 0.45
N GLY A 336 -11.40 -15.66 0.59
CA GLY A 336 -11.39 -16.50 1.78
C GLY A 336 -10.38 -17.64 1.72
N ILE A 337 -10.14 -18.26 2.87
CA ILE A 337 -9.30 -19.44 3.03
C ILE A 337 -9.96 -20.41 4.03
N VAL A 338 -9.76 -21.72 3.83
CA VAL A 338 -10.31 -22.73 4.72
C VAL A 338 -9.37 -22.91 5.94
N ILE A 339 -9.95 -22.91 7.14
CA ILE A 339 -9.30 -23.28 8.39
C ILE A 339 -9.83 -24.65 8.80
N GLU A 340 -8.98 -25.67 8.82
CA GLU A 340 -9.34 -27.05 9.08
C GLU A 340 -8.72 -27.54 10.38
N TYR A 341 -9.56 -27.90 11.34
CA TYR A 341 -9.08 -28.52 12.58
C TYR A 341 -8.73 -29.99 12.37
N ALA A 342 -7.59 -30.41 12.89
CA ALA A 342 -7.12 -31.78 12.82
C ALA A 342 -8.18 -32.76 13.40
N GLY A 343 -8.51 -33.78 12.59
CA GLY A 343 -9.51 -34.78 12.96
C GLY A 343 -10.97 -34.33 12.89
N GLN A 344 -11.25 -33.17 12.31
CA GLN A 344 -12.61 -32.65 12.11
C GLN A 344 -12.99 -32.72 10.62
N PRO A 345 -13.70 -33.75 10.17
CA PRO A 345 -14.19 -33.81 8.80
C PRO A 345 -15.41 -32.91 8.63
N GLY A 346 -15.59 -32.37 7.42
CA GLY A 346 -16.80 -31.58 7.11
C GLY A 346 -16.60 -30.65 5.94
N LYS A 347 -17.68 -29.95 5.58
CA LYS A 347 -17.62 -28.85 4.60
C LYS A 347 -17.28 -27.56 5.33
N PRO A 348 -16.52 -26.65 4.69
CA PRO A 348 -16.24 -25.33 5.25
C PRO A 348 -17.52 -24.57 5.58
N GLN A 349 -17.61 -24.04 6.79
CA GLN A 349 -18.77 -23.30 7.29
C GLN A 349 -18.45 -21.82 7.41
N TRP A 350 -19.43 -20.99 7.06
CA TRP A 350 -19.40 -19.56 7.28
C TRP A 350 -20.58 -19.14 8.17
N ILE A 351 -20.29 -18.35 9.19
CA ILE A 351 -21.28 -17.68 10.03
C ILE A 351 -20.90 -16.22 10.09
N LYS A 352 -21.76 -15.36 9.56
CA LYS A 352 -21.50 -13.91 9.56
C LYS A 352 -21.38 -13.40 11.01
N PRO A 353 -20.29 -12.72 11.37
CA PRO A 353 -20.15 -12.14 12.69
C PRO A 353 -21.17 -11.00 12.90
N LYS A 354 -21.36 -10.60 14.16
CA LYS A 354 -22.15 -9.40 14.48
C LYS A 354 -21.48 -8.16 13.87
N PRO A 355 -22.26 -7.13 13.53
CA PRO A 355 -21.70 -5.86 13.07
C PRO A 355 -20.60 -5.36 14.02
N PHE A 356 -19.50 -4.92 13.44
CA PHE A 356 -18.33 -4.46 14.17
C PHE A 356 -17.72 -3.25 13.47
N HIS A 357 -17.48 -2.18 14.25
CA HIS A 357 -16.82 -0.99 13.75
C HIS A 357 -15.34 -1.00 14.15
N TRP A 358 -14.49 -0.84 13.15
CA TRP A 358 -13.04 -0.75 13.34
C TRP A 358 -12.67 0.59 13.94
N ASN A 359 -11.93 0.58 15.03
CA ASN A 359 -11.47 1.81 15.70
C ASN A 359 -10.04 1.63 16.18
N TYR A 360 -9.10 2.31 15.55
CA TYR A 360 -7.70 2.28 15.91
C TYR A 360 -7.44 2.72 17.36
N ALA A 361 -8.21 3.68 17.90
CA ALA A 361 -8.00 4.19 19.25
C ALA A 361 -8.10 3.10 20.34
N ARG A 362 -8.74 1.97 20.04
CA ARG A 362 -8.79 0.82 20.95
C ARG A 362 -7.43 0.21 21.27
N PHE A 363 -6.46 0.36 20.37
CA PHE A 363 -5.13 -0.21 20.47
C PHE A 363 -4.13 0.74 21.15
N GLY A 364 -4.53 2.00 21.39
CA GLY A 364 -3.73 3.03 22.05
C GLY A 364 -3.82 2.99 23.56
N LYS A 365 -2.89 3.68 24.23
CA LYS A 365 -2.97 3.96 25.65
C LYS A 365 -3.98 5.07 25.91
N THR A 366 -4.63 5.04 27.07
CA THR A 366 -5.44 6.16 27.56
C THR A 366 -4.54 7.28 28.07
N GLY A 367 -4.89 8.51 27.71
CA GLY A 367 -4.11 9.70 28.07
C GLY A 367 -3.05 10.05 27.01
N ASN A 368 -2.94 11.33 26.70
CA ASN A 368 -1.95 11.81 25.74
C ASN A 368 -0.59 11.96 26.43
N THR A 369 0.32 11.05 26.14
CA THR A 369 1.73 11.09 26.62
C THR A 369 2.69 11.43 25.50
N SER A 370 2.21 11.68 24.30
CA SER A 370 3.04 11.99 23.14
C SER A 370 3.66 13.37 23.28
N PRO A 371 4.94 13.57 22.91
CA PRO A 371 5.56 14.90 22.88
C PRO A 371 4.77 15.85 21.98
N ALA A 372 4.77 17.14 22.32
CA ALA A 372 4.19 18.16 21.45
C ALA A 372 4.97 18.22 20.12
N PRO A 373 4.28 18.43 18.98
CA PRO A 373 4.97 18.66 17.71
C PRO A 373 5.67 20.03 17.72
N ASP A 374 6.78 20.13 16.97
CA ASP A 374 7.44 21.40 16.71
C ASP A 374 6.60 22.30 15.79
N GLU A 375 5.87 21.64 14.86
CA GLU A 375 5.07 22.32 13.84
C GLU A 375 3.89 21.45 13.42
N THR A 376 2.80 22.11 12.99
CA THR A 376 1.61 21.43 12.42
C THR A 376 1.51 21.80 10.93
N ILE A 377 1.35 20.79 10.09
CA ILE A 377 1.11 20.91 8.66
C ILE A 377 -0.35 20.57 8.40
N ASP A 378 -1.08 21.53 7.85
CA ASP A 378 -2.48 21.33 7.43
C ASP A 378 -2.55 20.72 6.04
N ILE A 379 -3.29 19.62 5.92
CA ILE A 379 -3.46 18.87 4.68
C ILE A 379 -4.95 18.68 4.42
N LEU A 380 -5.42 19.20 3.27
CA LEU A 380 -6.80 19.06 2.83
C LEU A 380 -6.85 18.13 1.61
N PHE A 381 -7.64 17.08 1.69
CA PHE A 381 -7.95 16.18 0.59
C PHE A 381 -9.24 16.59 -0.08
N PHE A 382 -9.22 16.66 -1.40
CA PHE A 382 -10.39 17.04 -2.19
C PHE A 382 -10.50 16.23 -3.46
N LYS A 383 -11.73 15.92 -3.89
CA LYS A 383 -12.04 15.15 -5.11
C LYS A 383 -12.75 16.04 -6.13
N ARG A 384 -12.25 16.05 -7.38
CA ARG A 384 -12.89 16.66 -8.53
C ARG A 384 -13.44 15.56 -9.44
N ASN A 385 -14.75 15.44 -9.50
CA ASN A 385 -15.40 14.34 -10.18
C ASN A 385 -15.21 14.40 -11.70
N ALA A 386 -14.85 13.25 -12.29
CA ALA A 386 -14.68 13.04 -13.74
C ALA A 386 -13.86 14.14 -14.44
N ALA A 387 -12.88 14.73 -13.74
CA ALA A 387 -12.11 15.88 -14.21
C ALA A 387 -11.09 15.55 -15.29
N LEU A 388 -10.61 14.30 -15.35
CA LEU A 388 -9.55 13.84 -16.24
C LEU A 388 -10.05 12.67 -17.11
N GLU A 389 -10.55 12.97 -18.32
CA GLU A 389 -10.99 11.96 -19.29
C GLU A 389 -12.00 10.93 -18.73
N GLY A 390 -12.80 11.34 -17.75
CA GLY A 390 -13.77 10.49 -17.07
C GLY A 390 -13.27 9.88 -15.75
N PHE A 391 -12.02 10.08 -15.38
CA PHE A 391 -11.49 9.75 -14.06
C PHE A 391 -11.66 10.91 -13.07
N ASN A 392 -11.79 10.58 -11.80
CA ASN A 392 -11.71 11.58 -10.75
C ASN A 392 -10.28 12.10 -10.64
N GLU A 393 -10.14 13.36 -10.26
CA GLU A 393 -8.85 13.95 -9.88
C GLU A 393 -8.85 14.19 -8.37
N TRP A 394 -7.84 13.69 -7.68
CA TRP A 394 -7.65 13.95 -6.24
C TRP A 394 -6.55 14.97 -6.02
N THR A 395 -6.77 15.88 -5.08
CA THR A 395 -5.80 16.92 -4.77
C THR A 395 -5.42 16.92 -3.30
N ILE A 396 -4.20 17.35 -3.04
CA ILE A 396 -3.71 17.73 -1.72
C ILE A 396 -3.52 19.24 -1.72
N ASN A 397 -4.23 19.96 -0.83
CA ASN A 397 -4.22 21.42 -0.78
C ASN A 397 -4.46 22.07 -2.16
N ASP A 398 -5.50 21.60 -2.86
CA ASP A 398 -5.90 22.01 -4.22
C ASP A 398 -4.88 21.73 -5.35
N VAL A 399 -3.80 21.02 -5.08
CA VAL A 399 -2.78 20.63 -6.06
C VAL A 399 -2.90 19.14 -6.37
N ALA A 400 -3.10 18.81 -7.65
CA ALA A 400 -2.92 17.45 -8.15
C ALA A 400 -1.43 17.26 -8.50
N PHE A 401 -0.86 16.15 -8.04
CA PHE A 401 0.54 15.84 -8.32
C PHE A 401 0.75 15.50 -9.80
N SER A 402 1.89 15.95 -10.36
CA SER A 402 2.28 15.64 -11.73
C SER A 402 3.76 15.27 -11.80
N MET A 403 4.07 14.15 -12.47
CA MET A 403 5.44 13.73 -12.77
C MET A 403 6.16 14.66 -13.78
N GLU A 404 5.43 15.46 -14.54
CA GLU A 404 6.07 16.44 -15.45
C GLU A 404 6.77 17.57 -14.72
N LYS A 405 6.29 17.89 -13.52
CA LYS A 405 6.85 18.94 -12.66
C LYS A 405 6.78 18.51 -11.20
N PRO A 406 7.50 17.46 -10.82
CA PRO A 406 7.54 17.05 -9.42
C PRO A 406 8.22 18.15 -8.61
N ALA A 407 7.50 18.70 -7.65
CA ALA A 407 8.01 19.71 -6.74
C ALA A 407 7.58 19.38 -5.31
N PRO A 408 8.47 19.54 -4.31
CA PRO A 408 8.09 19.40 -2.91
C PRO A 408 6.98 20.39 -2.55
N MET A 409 5.95 19.90 -1.89
CA MET A 409 4.85 20.71 -1.37
C MET A 409 5.11 21.11 0.08
N PHE A 410 5.79 20.25 0.83
CA PHE A 410 6.05 20.42 2.25
C PHE A 410 7.54 20.39 2.54
N HIS A 411 7.99 21.26 3.45
CA HIS A 411 9.39 21.38 3.85
C HIS A 411 9.55 21.02 5.31
N VAL A 412 10.48 20.10 5.60
CA VAL A 412 10.74 19.64 6.97
C VAL A 412 12.22 19.76 7.33
N ARG A 413 12.51 19.91 8.61
CA ARG A 413 13.89 19.97 9.14
C ARG A 413 14.21 18.69 9.89
N GLN A 414 15.38 18.13 9.62
CA GLN A 414 15.82 16.90 10.24
C GLN A 414 15.76 16.98 11.78
N GLY A 415 15.26 15.91 12.38
CA GLY A 415 15.14 15.75 13.83
C GLY A 415 13.93 16.41 14.46
N ARG A 416 13.13 17.18 13.71
CA ARG A 416 11.90 17.80 14.23
C ARG A 416 10.73 16.85 14.15
N ARG A 417 9.76 17.05 15.05
CA ARG A 417 8.48 16.35 15.10
C ARG A 417 7.40 17.20 14.45
N TYR A 418 6.75 16.65 13.42
CA TYR A 418 5.67 17.31 12.68
C TYR A 418 4.37 16.61 12.93
N ARG A 419 3.31 17.43 13.14
CA ARG A 419 1.93 16.95 13.10
C ARG A 419 1.35 17.17 11.71
N LEU A 420 0.86 16.10 11.09
CA LEU A 420 0.06 16.18 9.89
C LEU A 420 -1.42 16.15 10.31
N ARG A 421 -2.12 17.25 10.08
CA ARG A 421 -3.58 17.35 10.29
C ARG A 421 -4.27 17.14 8.96
N MET A 422 -4.67 15.89 8.71
CA MET A 422 -5.30 15.45 7.47
C MET A 422 -6.81 15.62 7.57
N ARG A 423 -7.39 16.38 6.66
CA ARG A 423 -8.82 16.64 6.57
C ARG A 423 -9.34 16.16 5.22
N ASN A 424 -10.29 15.26 5.22
CA ASN A 424 -10.84 14.67 4.02
C ASN A 424 -12.20 15.34 3.69
N ALA A 425 -12.25 16.10 2.60
CA ALA A 425 -13.48 16.72 2.08
C ALA A 425 -14.10 15.90 0.92
N SER A 426 -13.82 14.60 0.85
CA SER A 426 -14.50 13.66 -0.05
C SER A 426 -15.32 12.65 0.74
N ASP A 427 -16.20 11.95 0.06
CA ASP A 427 -16.98 10.84 0.58
C ASP A 427 -16.19 9.52 0.64
N ASP A 428 -15.01 9.45 0.00
CA ASP A 428 -14.18 8.25 -0.04
C ASP A 428 -13.37 8.06 1.25
N ILE A 429 -13.01 6.81 1.58
CA ILE A 429 -11.98 6.50 2.59
C ILE A 429 -10.63 6.44 1.90
N HIS A 430 -9.64 7.11 2.48
CA HIS A 430 -8.29 7.15 1.94
C HIS A 430 -7.28 6.49 2.89
N PRO A 431 -6.71 5.32 2.54
CA PRO A 431 -5.52 4.78 3.19
C PRO A 431 -4.30 5.65 2.83
N ILE A 432 -3.86 6.49 3.75
CA ILE A 432 -2.78 7.45 3.54
C ILE A 432 -1.46 6.89 4.05
N HIS A 433 -0.45 6.90 3.18
CA HIS A 433 0.90 6.40 3.42
C HIS A 433 1.95 7.51 3.39
N LEU A 434 2.93 7.38 4.27
CA LEU A 434 4.15 8.20 4.28
C LEU A 434 5.36 7.28 4.08
N HIS A 435 6.07 7.45 2.97
CA HIS A 435 7.26 6.67 2.65
C HIS A 435 8.35 6.84 3.69
N ARG A 436 9.15 5.79 3.89
CA ARG A 436 10.42 5.81 4.63
C ARG A 436 10.32 6.26 6.09
N HIS A 437 9.09 6.46 6.62
CA HIS A 437 8.82 6.88 7.98
C HIS A 437 7.68 6.06 8.59
N SER A 438 7.62 6.02 9.92
CA SER A 438 6.40 5.69 10.65
C SER A 438 5.88 6.94 11.34
N PHE A 439 4.58 7.00 11.55
CA PHE A 439 3.94 8.07 12.30
C PHE A 439 3.13 7.50 13.48
N GLU A 440 2.98 8.30 14.50
CA GLU A 440 2.12 8.02 15.65
C GLU A 440 0.72 8.58 15.42
N LEU A 441 -0.31 7.76 15.62
CA LEU A 441 -1.69 8.25 15.59
C LEU A 441 -1.95 9.10 16.84
N ILE A 442 -2.43 10.33 16.65
CA ILE A 442 -2.71 11.29 17.73
C ILE A 442 -4.20 11.47 17.92
N LYS A 443 -4.97 11.59 16.82
CA LYS A 443 -6.40 11.84 16.89
C LYS A 443 -7.12 11.29 15.65
N LEU A 444 -8.28 10.71 15.86
CA LEU A 444 -9.13 10.11 14.82
C LEU A 444 -10.54 10.63 14.98
N ALA A 445 -11.05 11.40 14.01
CA ALA A 445 -12.40 11.98 14.03
C ALA A 445 -12.78 12.56 15.41
N GLY A 446 -11.87 13.32 16.02
CA GLY A 446 -12.06 13.94 17.33
C GLY A 446 -11.65 13.08 18.54
N GLN A 447 -11.43 11.78 18.40
CA GLN A 447 -11.00 10.88 19.48
C GLN A 447 -9.48 10.85 19.59
N ALA A 448 -8.94 11.25 20.73
CA ALA A 448 -7.50 11.18 21.01
C ALA A 448 -7.00 9.73 21.16
N THR A 449 -5.77 9.49 20.73
CA THR A 449 -5.07 8.21 20.87
C THR A 449 -3.60 8.46 21.21
N ALA A 450 -2.85 7.44 21.65
CA ALA A 450 -1.43 7.58 21.93
C ALA A 450 -0.67 6.25 21.76
N GLY A 451 0.54 6.33 21.24
CA GLY A 451 1.50 5.25 21.15
C GLY A 451 1.24 4.24 20.01
N ILE A 452 0.26 4.48 19.14
CA ILE A 452 0.00 3.60 17.99
C ILE A 452 0.87 4.08 16.84
N MET A 453 1.89 3.27 16.49
CA MET A 453 2.79 3.54 15.37
C MET A 453 2.27 2.83 14.12
N LYS A 454 2.19 3.56 13.00
CA LYS A 454 1.76 3.06 11.69
C LYS A 454 2.55 3.73 10.57
N ASP A 455 2.41 3.24 9.37
CA ASP A 455 2.87 3.91 8.14
C ASP A 455 1.73 4.11 7.12
N VAL A 456 0.56 3.49 7.36
CA VAL A 456 -0.69 3.72 6.61
C VAL A 456 -1.82 3.98 7.59
N VAL A 457 -2.70 4.94 7.31
CA VAL A 457 -3.92 5.17 8.11
C VAL A 457 -5.12 5.46 7.22
N MET A 458 -6.25 4.83 7.48
CA MET A 458 -7.51 5.17 6.82
C MET A 458 -8.06 6.50 7.35
N VAL A 459 -8.23 7.47 6.45
CA VAL A 459 -8.93 8.73 6.72
C VAL A 459 -10.33 8.61 6.15
N GLY A 460 -11.34 8.55 7.03
CA GLY A 460 -12.73 8.39 6.65
C GLY A 460 -13.29 9.58 5.86
N GLY A 461 -14.38 9.35 5.12
CA GLY A 461 -15.09 10.42 4.42
C GLY A 461 -15.53 11.51 5.38
N TYR A 462 -15.27 12.78 5.03
CA TYR A 462 -15.58 13.96 5.83
C TYR A 462 -15.01 13.93 7.26
N GLN A 463 -13.85 13.28 7.45
CA GLN A 463 -13.20 13.15 8.75
C GLN A 463 -11.84 13.83 8.80
N GLU A 464 -11.38 14.06 10.04
CA GLU A 464 -10.04 14.56 10.35
C GLU A 464 -9.24 13.48 11.07
N VAL A 465 -7.99 13.30 10.67
CA VAL A 465 -7.00 12.44 11.35
C VAL A 465 -5.72 13.24 11.59
N GLU A 466 -5.22 13.21 12.83
CA GLU A 466 -3.93 13.79 13.18
C GLU A 466 -2.91 12.68 13.45
N VAL A 467 -1.74 12.80 12.80
CA VAL A 467 -0.60 11.91 13.02
C VAL A 467 0.66 12.73 13.26
N ASP A 468 1.58 12.24 14.08
CA ASP A 468 2.88 12.85 14.29
C ASP A 468 3.98 11.96 13.75
N PHE A 469 4.93 12.52 13.01
CA PHE A 469 6.16 11.82 12.62
C PHE A 469 7.39 12.63 12.97
N VAL A 470 8.52 11.96 13.14
CA VAL A 470 9.84 12.61 13.29
C VAL A 470 10.53 12.56 11.94
N ALA A 471 10.99 13.71 11.47
CA ALA A 471 11.74 13.82 10.23
C ALA A 471 13.19 13.35 10.44
N ASP A 472 13.42 12.02 10.49
CA ASP A 472 14.70 11.40 10.83
C ASP A 472 15.35 10.58 9.71
N ASN A 473 14.75 10.60 8.52
CA ASN A 473 15.27 9.89 7.34
C ASN A 473 15.36 10.83 6.12
N PRO A 474 16.45 11.61 6.00
CA PRO A 474 16.60 12.68 4.99
C PRO A 474 16.43 12.19 3.55
N GLY A 475 16.01 13.12 2.69
CA GLY A 475 15.74 12.95 1.26
C GLY A 475 14.28 13.19 0.93
N LEU A 476 13.97 13.28 -0.36
CA LEU A 476 12.57 13.39 -0.80
C LEU A 476 11.75 12.24 -0.25
N THR A 477 10.58 12.55 0.25
CA THR A 477 9.68 11.59 0.90
C THR A 477 8.29 11.73 0.32
N LEU A 478 7.77 10.65 -0.24
CA LEU A 478 6.44 10.62 -0.84
C LEU A 478 5.37 10.43 0.24
N PHE A 479 4.28 11.15 0.07
CA PHE A 479 3.05 11.06 0.85
C PHE A 479 1.89 10.92 -0.11
N HIS A 480 1.08 9.86 0.00
CA HIS A 480 0.05 9.57 -0.97
C HIS A 480 -1.09 8.71 -0.41
N CYS A 481 -2.24 8.72 -1.09
CA CYS A 481 -3.25 7.69 -0.92
C CYS A 481 -2.76 6.39 -1.53
N HIS A 482 -2.88 5.27 -0.82
CA HIS A 482 -2.39 3.98 -1.29
C HIS A 482 -3.38 3.23 -2.21
N GLN A 483 -4.50 3.82 -2.54
CA GLN A 483 -5.34 3.33 -3.64
C GLN A 483 -4.68 3.74 -4.97
N GLN A 484 -4.35 2.77 -5.82
CA GLN A 484 -3.63 2.98 -7.07
C GLN A 484 -4.33 4.02 -7.96
N LEU A 485 -5.65 3.92 -8.10
CA LEU A 485 -6.42 4.87 -8.92
C LEU A 485 -6.29 6.30 -8.41
N HIS A 486 -6.37 6.52 -7.09
CA HIS A 486 -6.25 7.84 -6.48
C HIS A 486 -4.85 8.41 -6.66
N MET A 487 -3.83 7.58 -6.41
CA MET A 487 -2.43 7.94 -6.59
C MET A 487 -2.14 8.35 -8.04
N ASP A 488 -2.60 7.57 -9.02
CA ASP A 488 -2.38 7.81 -10.45
C ASP A 488 -2.98 9.11 -10.94
N TYR A 489 -4.08 9.53 -10.33
CA TYR A 489 -4.83 10.73 -10.70
C TYR A 489 -4.68 11.87 -9.68
N GLY A 490 -3.48 12.03 -9.13
CA GLY A 490 -3.04 13.26 -8.47
C GLY A 490 -2.91 13.21 -6.96
N PHE A 491 -3.30 12.14 -6.27
CA PHE A 491 -3.32 12.08 -4.82
C PHE A 491 -1.95 11.77 -4.20
N MET A 492 -0.96 12.60 -4.52
CA MET A 492 0.41 12.50 -4.03
C MET A 492 0.96 13.89 -3.65
N ALA A 493 1.92 13.93 -2.75
CA ALA A 493 2.72 15.09 -2.41
C ALA A 493 4.12 14.66 -1.99
N LEU A 494 5.09 15.56 -2.12
CA LEU A 494 6.47 15.35 -1.68
C LEU A 494 6.80 16.25 -0.48
N PHE A 495 7.50 15.67 0.47
CA PHE A 495 8.23 16.36 1.51
C PHE A 495 9.70 16.44 1.12
N ASP A 496 10.36 17.59 1.35
CA ASP A 496 11.81 17.70 1.29
C ASP A 496 12.40 18.14 2.63
N TYR A 497 13.69 17.90 2.79
CA TYR A 497 14.45 18.23 3.98
C TYR A 497 15.28 19.50 3.71
N VAL A 498 15.01 20.57 4.46
CA VAL A 498 15.63 21.91 4.34
C VAL A 498 16.46 22.27 5.57
#